data_13eed02de44e34d51142453426618cd1
#
_entry.id   13eed02de44e34d51142453426618cd1
#
_cell.length_a   1.000
_cell.length_b   1.000
_cell.length_c   1.000
_cell.angle_alpha   90.00
_cell.angle_beta   90.00
_cell.angle_gamma   90.00
#
_symmetry.space_group_name_H-M   'P 1'
#
loop_
_entity.id
_entity.type
_entity.pdbx_description
1 polymer ?
#
loop_
_entity_poly.entity_id
_entity_poly.type
_entity_poly.pdbx_seq_one_letter_code
_entity_poly.pdbx_strand_id
1 'polypeptide(L)'
;VTEVLRLTGEFFRQSIRRRESDLAVGEGALLGILRMRGETTAGELCEILRVGSGRIANLLKHTEAKGYIVRKKSEEDRRKVLVSITPSGLRESEKRGNRIRSNLRRTLERLGKEETENILRLLRKIIEQNNEEIKEGR
;
A
#
# COMPACT_ATOMS: atom_id res chain seq x y z
N VAL A 1 -12.95 -12.46 17.12
CA VAL A 1 -11.78 -11.61 16.79
C VAL A 1 -10.77 -12.40 15.97
N THR A 2 -10.25 -13.51 16.45
CA THR A 2 -9.19 -14.30 15.78
C THR A 2 -9.59 -14.75 14.37
N GLU A 3 -10.81 -15.21 14.17
CA GLU A 3 -11.30 -15.64 12.84
C GLU A 3 -11.42 -14.47 11.86
N VAL A 4 -11.87 -13.31 12.31
CA VAL A 4 -11.94 -12.09 11.48
C VAL A 4 -10.54 -11.69 11.01
N LEU A 5 -9.55 -11.64 11.92
CA LEU A 5 -8.18 -11.34 11.57
C LEU A 5 -7.58 -12.36 10.59
N ARG A 6 -7.86 -13.64 10.80
CA ARG A 6 -7.42 -14.72 9.91
C ARG A 6 -8.00 -14.56 8.50
N LEU A 7 -9.31 -14.39 8.39
CA LEU A 7 -10.01 -14.27 7.10
C LEU A 7 -9.63 -12.97 6.37
N THR A 8 -9.54 -11.87 7.09
CA THR A 8 -9.09 -10.59 6.51
C THR A 8 -7.66 -10.70 5.99
N GLY A 9 -6.75 -11.28 6.76
CA GLY A 9 -5.37 -11.53 6.33
C GLY A 9 -5.30 -12.46 5.12
N GLU A 10 -6.12 -13.51 5.09
CA GLU A 10 -6.20 -14.42 3.94
C GLU A 10 -6.73 -13.71 2.69
N PHE A 11 -7.81 -12.93 2.82
CA PHE A 11 -8.36 -12.13 1.73
C PHE A 11 -7.34 -11.18 1.14
N PHE A 12 -6.60 -10.44 1.97
CA PHE A 12 -5.55 -9.56 1.50
C PHE A 12 -4.41 -10.33 0.82
N ARG A 13 -3.97 -11.45 1.38
CA ARG A 13 -2.97 -12.31 0.74
C ARG A 13 -3.42 -12.79 -0.64
N GLN A 14 -4.65 -13.26 -0.78
CA GLN A 14 -5.18 -13.74 -2.06
C GLN A 14 -5.40 -12.62 -3.08
N SER A 15 -5.82 -11.44 -2.62
CA SER A 15 -6.05 -10.27 -3.48
C SER A 15 -4.75 -9.68 -4.04
N ILE A 16 -3.66 -9.74 -3.24
CA ILE A 16 -2.37 -9.15 -3.58
C ILE A 16 -1.40 -10.21 -4.13
N ARG A 17 -1.48 -11.46 -3.66
CA ARG A 17 -0.47 -12.51 -3.82
C ARG A 17 -0.70 -13.54 -4.94
N ARG A 18 -1.37 -13.26 -6.01
CA ARG A 18 -1.23 -14.17 -7.15
C ARG A 18 0.16 -14.04 -7.79
N ARG A 19 1.22 -14.62 -7.13
CA ARG A 19 2.60 -14.77 -7.60
C ARG A 19 3.57 -13.59 -7.39
N GLU A 20 3.39 -12.73 -6.42
CA GLU A 20 4.36 -11.68 -6.13
C GLU A 20 5.24 -12.05 -4.92
N SER A 21 6.54 -11.80 -5.03
CA SER A 21 7.49 -11.91 -3.90
C SER A 21 7.19 -10.84 -2.84
N ASP A 22 7.65 -11.04 -1.59
CA ASP A 22 7.50 -10.05 -0.52
C ASP A 22 8.10 -8.68 -0.88
N LEU A 23 9.16 -8.70 -1.70
CA LEU A 23 9.80 -7.49 -2.22
C LEU A 23 8.90 -6.76 -3.23
N ALA A 24 8.22 -7.50 -4.12
CA ALA A 24 7.29 -6.93 -5.09
C ALA A 24 6.02 -6.35 -4.41
N VAL A 25 5.55 -6.97 -3.34
CA VAL A 25 4.44 -6.44 -2.50
C VAL A 25 4.86 -5.13 -1.84
N GLY A 26 6.05 -5.08 -1.25
CA GLY A 26 6.62 -3.86 -0.67
C GLY A 26 6.80 -2.75 -1.70
N GLU A 27 7.29 -3.07 -2.90
CA GLU A 27 7.43 -2.14 -4.02
C GLU A 27 6.08 -1.55 -4.45
N GLY A 28 5.03 -2.37 -4.53
CA GLY A 28 3.68 -1.91 -4.85
C GLY A 28 3.15 -0.93 -3.81
N ALA A 29 3.34 -1.21 -2.53
CA ALA A 29 2.96 -0.32 -1.43
C ALA A 29 3.75 1.00 -1.47
N LEU A 30 5.07 0.94 -1.67
CA LEU A 30 5.95 2.10 -1.81
C LEU A 30 5.49 3.02 -2.95
N LEU A 31 5.29 2.47 -4.14
CA LEU A 31 4.84 3.24 -5.30
C LEU A 31 3.45 3.85 -5.08
N GLY A 32 2.55 3.13 -4.42
CA GLY A 32 1.22 3.63 -4.04
C GLY A 32 1.30 4.84 -3.11
N ILE A 33 2.16 4.78 -2.09
CA ILE A 33 2.39 5.88 -1.14
C ILE A 33 2.95 7.11 -1.87
N LEU A 34 4.00 6.93 -2.66
CA LEU A 34 4.64 8.03 -3.38
C LEU A 34 3.69 8.67 -4.41
N ARG A 35 2.82 7.89 -5.04
CA ARG A 35 1.80 8.42 -5.95
C ARG A 35 0.78 9.30 -5.23
N MET A 36 0.40 8.94 -4.01
CA MET A 36 -0.61 9.67 -3.22
C MET A 36 -0.04 10.89 -2.50
N ARG A 37 1.16 10.76 -1.96
CA ARG A 37 1.77 11.80 -1.10
C ARG A 37 2.78 12.69 -1.82
N GLY A 38 3.31 12.25 -2.96
CA GLY A 38 4.43 12.89 -3.62
C GLY A 38 5.76 12.52 -3.00
N GLU A 39 6.73 13.43 -3.08
CA GLU A 39 8.07 13.26 -2.50
C GLU A 39 8.00 13.07 -0.98
N THR A 40 8.69 12.06 -0.47
CA THR A 40 8.62 11.60 0.92
C THR A 40 10.01 11.18 1.37
N THR A 41 10.34 11.34 2.65
CA THR A 41 11.64 10.90 3.17
C THR A 41 11.67 9.39 3.40
N ALA A 42 12.87 8.78 3.32
CA ALA A 42 13.05 7.37 3.64
C ALA A 42 12.63 7.04 5.08
N GLY A 43 12.80 7.97 6.03
CA GLY A 43 12.33 7.82 7.41
C GLY A 43 10.82 7.73 7.52
N GLU A 44 10.09 8.63 6.87
CA GLU A 44 8.63 8.60 6.82
C GLU A 44 8.11 7.31 6.16
N LEU A 45 8.79 6.83 5.12
CA LEU A 45 8.45 5.55 4.49
C LEU A 45 8.63 4.36 5.44
N CYS A 46 9.67 4.37 6.30
CA CYS A 46 9.83 3.36 7.35
C CYS A 46 8.62 3.34 8.30
N GLU A 47 8.17 4.52 8.74
CA GLU A 47 7.04 4.67 9.65
C GLU A 47 5.74 4.21 9.02
N ILE A 48 5.44 4.68 7.80
CA ILE A 48 4.21 4.35 7.08
C ILE A 48 4.12 2.85 6.76
N LEU A 49 5.21 2.27 6.26
CA LEU A 49 5.28 0.85 5.90
C LEU A 49 5.52 -0.06 7.11
N ARG A 50 5.81 0.51 8.29
CA ARG A 50 6.15 -0.22 9.52
C ARG A 50 7.27 -1.24 9.30
N VAL A 51 8.32 -0.82 8.63
CA VAL A 51 9.51 -1.63 8.34
C VAL A 51 10.77 -0.99 8.90
N GLY A 52 11.77 -1.80 9.24
CA GLY A 52 13.06 -1.31 9.71
C GLY A 52 13.89 -0.66 8.59
N SER A 53 14.88 0.14 8.99
CA SER A 53 15.77 0.89 8.08
C SER A 53 16.51 0.01 7.07
N GLY A 54 16.93 -1.19 7.47
CA GLY A 54 17.60 -2.14 6.55
C GLY A 54 16.65 -2.65 5.45
N ARG A 55 15.39 -2.92 5.81
CA ARG A 55 14.39 -3.40 4.86
C ARG A 55 13.99 -2.31 3.88
N ILE A 56 13.77 -1.08 4.36
CA ILE A 56 13.44 0.05 3.46
C ILE A 56 14.61 0.38 2.55
N ALA A 57 15.85 0.37 3.03
CA ALA A 57 17.04 0.62 2.20
C ALA A 57 17.15 -0.37 1.04
N ASN A 58 16.93 -1.67 1.31
CA ASN A 58 16.92 -2.71 0.29
C ASN A 58 15.78 -2.53 -0.72
N LEU A 59 14.57 -2.20 -0.23
CA LEU A 59 13.41 -1.94 -1.07
C LEU A 59 13.64 -0.73 -2.00
N LEU A 60 14.14 0.37 -1.45
CA LEU A 60 14.46 1.58 -2.22
C LEU A 60 15.53 1.31 -3.27
N LYS A 61 16.61 0.60 -2.92
CA LYS A 61 17.67 0.21 -3.86
C LYS A 61 17.12 -0.63 -5.02
N HIS A 62 16.27 -1.60 -4.71
CA HIS A 62 15.66 -2.47 -5.73
C HIS A 62 14.71 -1.70 -6.66
N THR A 63 13.87 -0.84 -6.08
CA THR A 63 12.89 -0.05 -6.83
C THR A 63 13.55 1.04 -7.70
N GLU A 64 14.64 1.63 -7.20
CA GLU A 64 15.46 2.60 -7.95
C GLU A 64 16.19 1.92 -9.12
N ALA A 65 16.73 0.72 -8.92
CA ALA A 65 17.39 -0.04 -9.99
C ALA A 65 16.45 -0.37 -11.16
N LYS A 66 15.14 -0.43 -10.91
CA LYS A 66 14.10 -0.58 -11.95
C LYS A 66 13.72 0.76 -12.62
N GLY A 67 14.24 1.87 -12.15
CA GLY A 67 13.92 3.19 -12.65
C GLY A 67 12.55 3.72 -12.21
N TYR A 68 11.93 3.15 -11.17
CA TYR A 68 10.60 3.55 -10.71
C TYR A 68 10.62 4.70 -9.70
N ILE A 69 11.74 4.91 -9.03
CA ILE A 69 11.97 6.00 -8.10
C ILE A 69 13.34 6.61 -8.34
N VAL A 70 13.52 7.81 -7.83
CA VAL A 70 14.83 8.47 -7.67
C VAL A 70 15.01 8.85 -6.21
N ARG A 71 16.26 8.82 -5.75
CA ARG A 71 16.64 9.25 -4.40
C ARG A 71 17.62 10.41 -4.49
N LYS A 72 17.44 11.41 -3.65
CA LYS A 72 18.39 12.52 -3.49
C LYS A 72 18.55 12.86 -2.02
N LYS A 73 19.71 13.41 -1.66
CA LYS A 73 19.88 13.99 -0.32
C LYS A 73 19.09 15.30 -0.24
N SER A 74 18.45 15.55 0.89
CA SER A 74 17.79 16.83 1.15
C SER A 74 18.82 17.95 1.20
N GLU A 75 18.52 19.08 0.58
CA GLU A 75 19.36 20.28 0.66
C GLU A 75 19.30 20.93 2.04
N GLU A 76 18.13 20.82 2.70
CA GLU A 76 17.90 21.38 4.04
C GLU A 76 18.57 20.55 5.15
N ASP A 77 18.51 19.23 5.04
CA ASP A 77 19.14 18.29 5.98
C ASP A 77 19.74 17.10 5.23
N ARG A 78 21.06 17.14 5.01
CA ARG A 78 21.81 16.11 4.27
C ARG A 78 21.75 14.71 4.88
N ARG A 79 21.25 14.57 6.12
CA ARG A 79 21.00 13.26 6.75
C ARG A 79 19.71 12.62 6.24
N LYS A 80 18.81 13.40 5.63
CA LYS A 80 17.55 12.92 5.07
C LYS A 80 17.72 12.57 3.60
N VAL A 81 17.14 11.42 3.23
CA VAL A 81 17.04 10.96 1.84
C VAL A 81 15.60 11.19 1.38
N LEU A 82 15.44 12.01 0.36
CA LEU A 82 14.16 12.25 -0.32
C LEU A 82 13.97 11.20 -1.41
N VAL A 83 12.77 10.70 -1.51
CA VAL A 83 12.34 9.66 -2.47
C VAL A 83 11.21 10.20 -3.31
N SER A 84 11.36 10.19 -4.63
CA SER A 84 10.34 10.65 -5.57
C SER A 84 10.04 9.55 -6.59
N ILE A 85 8.77 9.46 -7.00
CA ILE A 85 8.34 8.52 -8.03
C ILE A 85 8.66 9.08 -9.41
N THR A 86 9.14 8.22 -10.33
CA THR A 86 9.39 8.59 -11.72
C THR A 86 8.13 8.41 -12.58
N PRO A 87 8.07 8.98 -13.80
CA PRO A 87 6.99 8.68 -14.76
C PRO A 87 6.83 7.18 -15.03
N SER A 88 7.93 6.41 -15.07
CA SER A 88 7.89 4.95 -15.19
C SER A 88 7.29 4.29 -13.94
N GLY A 89 7.63 4.77 -12.75
CA GLY A 89 7.05 4.31 -11.49
C GLY A 89 5.55 4.60 -11.40
N LEU A 90 5.11 5.77 -11.88
CA LEU A 90 3.67 6.12 -11.94
C LEU A 90 2.90 5.12 -12.82
N ARG A 91 3.40 4.84 -14.02
CA ARG A 91 2.79 3.85 -14.93
C ARG A 91 2.73 2.45 -14.29
N GLU A 92 3.79 2.04 -13.63
CA GLU A 92 3.80 0.73 -12.94
C GLU A 92 2.80 0.71 -11.77
N SER A 93 2.72 1.78 -10.97
CA SER A 93 1.74 1.91 -9.89
C SER A 93 0.31 1.81 -10.42
N GLU A 94 -0.01 2.48 -11.53
CA GLU A 94 -1.32 2.41 -12.18
C GLU A 94 -1.65 1.02 -12.71
N LYS A 95 -0.70 0.37 -13.37
CA LYS A 95 -0.84 -1.01 -13.87
C LYS A 95 -1.15 -1.98 -12.74
N ARG A 96 -0.44 -1.87 -11.60
CA ARG A 96 -0.70 -2.69 -10.41
C ARG A 96 -2.07 -2.40 -9.81
N GLY A 97 -2.43 -1.12 -9.67
CA GLY A 97 -3.75 -0.71 -9.20
C GLY A 97 -4.89 -1.24 -10.08
N ASN A 98 -4.73 -1.21 -11.40
CA ASN A 98 -5.72 -1.75 -12.35
C ASN A 98 -5.87 -3.27 -12.20
N ARG A 99 -4.76 -3.98 -11.97
CA ARG A 99 -4.77 -5.43 -11.74
C ARG A 99 -5.52 -5.79 -10.45
N ILE A 100 -5.26 -5.08 -9.37
CA ILE A 100 -5.95 -5.27 -8.09
C ILE A 100 -7.45 -5.00 -8.25
N ARG A 101 -7.83 -3.87 -8.88
CA ARG A 101 -9.24 -3.54 -9.16
C ARG A 101 -9.94 -4.60 -9.99
N SER A 102 -9.30 -5.09 -11.03
CA SER A 102 -9.84 -6.12 -11.91
C SER A 102 -10.06 -7.45 -11.17
N ASN A 103 -9.11 -7.85 -10.32
CA ASN A 103 -9.23 -9.06 -9.51
C ASN A 103 -10.36 -8.94 -8.49
N LEU A 104 -10.44 -7.80 -7.80
CA LEU A 104 -11.50 -7.54 -6.81
C LEU A 104 -12.87 -7.51 -7.50
N ARG A 105 -12.98 -6.83 -8.65
CA ARG A 105 -14.23 -6.81 -9.43
C ARG A 105 -14.74 -8.22 -9.72
N ARG A 106 -13.88 -9.09 -10.27
CA ARG A 106 -14.25 -10.49 -10.56
C ARG A 106 -14.68 -11.25 -9.31
N THR A 107 -14.06 -10.98 -8.18
CA THR A 107 -14.43 -11.61 -6.90
C THR A 107 -15.83 -11.14 -6.47
N LEU A 108 -16.09 -9.83 -6.53
CA LEU A 108 -17.37 -9.25 -6.15
C LEU A 108 -18.52 -9.67 -7.12
N GLU A 109 -18.24 -9.77 -8.42
CA GLU A 109 -19.19 -10.26 -9.41
C GLU A 109 -19.62 -11.71 -9.12
N ARG A 110 -18.68 -12.57 -8.71
CA ARG A 110 -19.00 -13.96 -8.32
C ARG A 110 -19.79 -14.04 -7.01
N LEU A 111 -19.51 -13.13 -6.09
CA LEU A 111 -20.19 -13.07 -4.80
C LEU A 111 -21.65 -12.63 -4.97
N GLY A 112 -21.92 -11.78 -5.96
CA GLY A 112 -23.24 -11.24 -6.25
C GLY A 112 -23.49 -9.88 -5.61
N LYS A 113 -24.59 -9.24 -6.03
CA LYS A 113 -24.92 -7.87 -5.66
C LYS A 113 -25.22 -7.74 -4.17
N GLU A 114 -26.07 -8.60 -3.63
CA GLU A 114 -26.52 -8.56 -2.24
C GLU A 114 -25.34 -8.67 -1.27
N GLU A 115 -24.47 -9.64 -1.46
CA GLU A 115 -23.30 -9.85 -0.60
C GLU A 115 -22.28 -8.73 -0.74
N THR A 116 -22.13 -8.17 -1.94
CA THR A 116 -21.28 -7.00 -2.17
C THR A 116 -21.80 -5.80 -1.40
N GLU A 117 -23.09 -5.53 -1.42
CA GLU A 117 -23.73 -4.45 -0.65
C GLU A 117 -23.57 -4.66 0.87
N ASN A 118 -23.70 -5.90 1.34
CA ASN A 118 -23.46 -6.27 2.74
C ASN A 118 -22.02 -5.99 3.17
N ILE A 119 -21.04 -6.35 2.37
CA ILE A 119 -19.62 -6.04 2.63
C ILE A 119 -19.41 -4.53 2.72
N LEU A 120 -19.92 -3.76 1.77
CA LEU A 120 -19.80 -2.30 1.76
C LEU A 120 -20.41 -1.67 3.01
N ARG A 121 -21.60 -2.13 3.40
CA ARG A 121 -22.29 -1.67 4.60
C ARG A 121 -21.48 -1.92 5.88
N LEU A 122 -20.93 -3.13 6.01
CA LEU A 122 -20.12 -3.51 7.17
C LEU A 122 -18.81 -2.73 7.24
N LEU A 123 -18.12 -2.57 6.11
CA LEU A 123 -16.87 -1.80 6.05
C LEU A 123 -17.10 -0.32 6.42
N ARG A 124 -18.15 0.31 5.92
CA ARG A 124 -18.51 1.69 6.29
C ARG A 124 -18.75 1.81 7.78
N LYS A 125 -19.52 0.90 8.37
CA LYS A 125 -19.81 0.90 9.81
C LYS A 125 -18.53 0.78 10.65
N ILE A 126 -17.61 -0.11 10.26
CA ILE A 126 -16.33 -0.27 10.96
C ILE A 126 -15.48 1.01 10.86
N ILE A 127 -15.41 1.61 9.67
CA ILE A 127 -14.64 2.84 9.45
C ILE A 127 -15.22 4.00 10.25
N GLU A 128 -16.54 4.15 10.30
CA GLU A 128 -17.23 5.17 11.08
C GLU A 128 -16.92 5.03 12.58
N GLN A 129 -17.06 3.82 13.13
CA GLN A 129 -16.74 3.53 14.53
C GLN A 129 -15.27 3.84 14.86
N ASN A 130 -14.33 3.42 14.05
CA ASN A 130 -12.92 3.70 14.26
C ASN A 130 -12.61 5.20 14.21
N ASN A 131 -13.26 5.95 13.32
CA ASN A 131 -13.10 7.40 13.23
C ASN A 131 -13.66 8.15 14.45
N GLU A 132 -14.74 7.65 15.04
CA GLU A 132 -15.31 8.20 16.28
C GLU A 132 -14.35 7.97 17.46
N GLU A 133 -13.79 6.77 17.60
CA GLU A 133 -12.79 6.46 18.64
C GLU A 133 -11.54 7.35 18.53
N ILE A 134 -11.06 7.60 17.31
CA ILE A 134 -9.90 8.49 17.07
C ILE A 134 -10.23 9.94 17.48
N LYS A 135 -11.44 10.42 17.20
CA LYS A 135 -11.87 11.79 17.58
C LYS A 135 -12.05 11.94 19.08
N GLU A 136 -12.47 10.89 19.78
CA GLU A 136 -12.64 10.87 21.24
C GLU A 136 -11.32 10.66 22.00
N GLY A 137 -10.19 10.51 21.32
CA GLY A 137 -8.85 10.41 21.93
C GLY A 137 -8.58 9.11 22.68
N ARG A 138 -9.22 8.04 22.31
CA ARG A 138 -9.01 6.70 22.85
C ARG A 138 -8.12 5.83 21.96
#